data_376bad3451517ee66f6ff03ed46c3c75
#
_entry.id   376bad3451517ee66f6ff03ed46c3c75
#
_cell.length_a   1.000
_cell.length_b   1.000
_cell.length_c   1.000
_cell.angle_alpha   90.00
_cell.angle_beta   90.00
_cell.angle_gamma   90.00
#
_symmetry.space_group_name_H-M   'P 1'
#
loop_
_entity.id
_entity.type
_entity.pdbx_description
1 polymer ?
#
loop_
_entity_poly.entity_id
_entity_poly.type
_entity_poly.pdbx_seq_one_letter_code
_entity_poly.pdbx_strand_id
1 'polypeptide(L)'
;PTNPLRPENLLKDAFRAYERERYDSLFTVTGNDKKFGKIVDNKFIPFTYKIGQRSQDLEPLFFENGLLYITKAKLIFEDIIISKDALPYEVNHTFANVDIDTQEDFDYAAFLFKKMY
;
A
#
# COMPACT_ATOMS: atom_id res chain seq x y z
N PRO A 1 5.99 -11.14 -8.44
CA PRO A 1 5.15 -10.05 -7.97
C PRO A 1 3.69 -10.35 -8.24
N THR A 2 2.86 -10.08 -7.28
CA THR A 2 1.43 -10.37 -7.34
C THR A 2 0.61 -9.23 -7.93
N ASN A 3 1.22 -8.08 -8.14
CA ASN A 3 0.58 -6.94 -8.77
C ASN A 3 1.41 -6.42 -9.95
N PRO A 4 1.00 -6.70 -11.20
CA PRO A 4 1.72 -6.26 -12.39
C PRO A 4 1.39 -4.82 -12.81
N LEU A 5 0.42 -4.18 -12.18
CA LEU A 5 -0.06 -2.86 -12.59
C LEU A 5 0.63 -1.76 -11.79
N ARG A 6 0.99 -0.68 -12.48
CA ARG A 6 1.60 0.51 -11.86
C ARG A 6 0.96 1.75 -12.45
N PRO A 7 0.61 2.76 -11.62
CA PRO A 7 0.21 4.06 -12.15
C PRO A 7 1.34 4.66 -12.99
N GLU A 8 0.95 5.38 -14.02
CA GLU A 8 1.90 6.08 -14.88
C GLU A 8 2.72 7.06 -14.04
N ASN A 9 4.02 7.13 -14.31
CA ASN A 9 4.98 8.00 -13.63
C ASN A 9 5.22 7.69 -12.14
N LEU A 10 4.70 6.57 -11.61
CA LEU A 10 4.88 6.25 -10.19
C LEU A 10 6.38 6.19 -9.83
N LEU A 11 7.16 5.40 -10.58
CA LEU A 11 8.59 5.24 -10.27
C LEU A 11 9.33 6.57 -10.33
N LYS A 12 9.06 7.37 -11.34
CA LYS A 12 9.71 8.67 -11.54
C LYS A 12 9.41 9.61 -10.38
N ASP A 13 8.14 9.75 -10.03
CA ASP A 13 7.71 10.68 -8.98
C ASP A 13 8.20 10.23 -7.60
N ALA A 14 8.08 8.94 -7.32
CA ALA A 14 8.54 8.37 -6.05
C ALA A 14 10.07 8.51 -5.89
N PHE A 15 10.83 8.26 -6.96
CA PHE A 15 12.28 8.39 -6.93
C PHE A 15 12.71 9.83 -6.67
N ARG A 16 12.01 10.79 -7.25
CA ARG A 16 12.28 12.22 -6.98
C ARG A 16 12.05 12.56 -5.51
N ALA A 17 10.97 12.08 -4.93
CA ALA A 17 10.68 12.29 -3.50
C ALA A 17 11.76 11.64 -2.63
N TYR A 18 12.16 10.42 -2.99
CA TYR A 18 13.19 9.67 -2.31
C TYR A 18 14.53 10.42 -2.28
N GLU A 19 14.95 10.93 -3.43
CA GLU A 19 16.22 11.69 -3.53
C GLU A 19 16.16 13.01 -2.78
N ARG A 20 15.08 13.76 -2.94
CA ARG A 20 14.94 15.10 -2.35
C ARG A 20 15.03 15.06 -0.83
N GLU A 21 14.41 14.07 -0.20
CA GLU A 21 14.36 13.97 1.25
C GLU A 21 15.50 13.15 1.84
N ARG A 22 16.36 12.58 1.01
CA ARG A 22 17.55 11.80 1.41
C ARG A 22 17.25 10.62 2.32
N TYR A 23 16.17 9.89 2.06
CA TYR A 23 15.85 8.67 2.80
C TYR A 23 16.74 7.51 2.34
N ASP A 24 16.86 6.50 3.21
CA ASP A 24 17.57 5.26 2.88
C ASP A 24 16.69 4.26 2.14
N SER A 25 15.38 4.35 2.31
CA SER A 25 14.42 3.53 1.59
C SER A 25 13.09 4.25 1.46
N LEU A 26 12.27 3.73 0.53
CA LEU A 26 10.91 4.21 0.29
C LEU A 26 10.03 3.02 0.01
N PHE A 27 8.80 3.05 0.49
CA PHE A 27 7.79 2.06 0.13
C PHE A 27 6.44 2.74 -0.04
N THR A 28 5.57 2.11 -0.81
CA THR A 28 4.27 2.70 -1.13
C THR A 28 3.19 2.23 -0.17
N VAL A 29 2.32 3.15 0.20
CA VAL A 29 1.19 2.91 1.10
C VAL A 29 -0.08 3.47 0.49
N THR A 30 -1.22 2.95 0.96
CA THR A 30 -2.54 3.44 0.56
C THR A 30 -3.36 3.73 1.80
N GLY A 31 -4.16 4.81 1.76
CA GLY A 31 -5.08 5.14 2.84
C GLY A 31 -6.11 4.04 3.06
N ASN A 32 -6.40 3.76 4.32
CA ASN A 32 -7.34 2.73 4.72
C ASN A 32 -8.57 3.35 5.36
N ASP A 33 -9.75 3.02 4.83
CA ASP A 33 -11.03 3.46 5.37
C ASP A 33 -11.84 2.30 5.97
N LYS A 34 -11.21 1.13 6.12
CA LYS A 34 -11.88 -0.06 6.65
C LYS A 34 -11.92 -0.04 8.16
N LYS A 35 -12.98 -0.61 8.70
CA LYS A 35 -13.22 -0.72 10.13
C LYS A 35 -12.84 -2.14 10.57
N PHE A 36 -11.66 -2.26 11.16
CA PHE A 36 -11.13 -3.56 11.58
C PHE A 36 -11.49 -3.88 13.02
N GLY A 37 -11.71 -5.15 13.28
CA GLY A 37 -11.93 -5.66 14.61
C GLY A 37 -11.47 -7.10 14.75
N LYS A 38 -11.62 -7.64 15.94
CA LYS A 38 -11.31 -9.04 16.26
C LYS A 38 -12.58 -9.76 16.66
N ILE A 39 -12.61 -11.06 16.46
CA ILE A 39 -13.70 -11.90 16.95
C ILE A 39 -13.16 -12.69 18.14
N VAL A 40 -13.71 -12.43 19.33
CA VAL A 40 -13.34 -13.11 20.58
C VAL A 40 -14.63 -13.59 21.24
N ASP A 41 -14.72 -14.89 21.53
CA ASP A 41 -15.91 -15.50 22.16
C ASP A 41 -17.20 -15.14 21.42
N ASN A 42 -17.15 -15.24 20.08
CA ASN A 42 -18.28 -14.95 19.17
C ASN A 42 -18.73 -13.49 19.19
N LYS A 43 -17.92 -12.58 19.73
CA LYS A 43 -18.21 -11.15 19.75
C LYS A 43 -17.21 -10.40 18.91
N PHE A 44 -17.69 -9.40 18.16
CA PHE A 44 -16.83 -8.53 17.38
C PHE A 44 -16.33 -7.39 18.27
N ILE A 45 -15.02 -7.28 18.39
CA ILE A 45 -14.38 -6.24 19.20
C ILE A 45 -13.66 -5.30 18.25
N PRO A 46 -14.10 -4.05 18.09
CA PRO A 46 -13.46 -3.09 17.20
C PRO A 46 -12.04 -2.78 17.66
N PHE A 47 -11.12 -2.66 16.69
CA PHE A 47 -9.70 -2.43 16.96
C PHE A 47 -9.25 -1.03 16.51
N THR A 48 -9.69 -0.62 15.29
CA THR A 48 -9.24 0.64 14.69
C THR A 48 -10.28 1.75 14.78
N TYR A 49 -11.43 1.51 15.41
CA TYR A 49 -12.51 2.46 15.44
C TYR A 49 -13.44 2.17 16.64
N LYS A 50 -14.42 3.03 16.83
CA LYS A 50 -15.50 2.83 17.83
C LYS A 50 -16.79 2.46 17.12
N ILE A 51 -17.58 1.57 17.70
CA ILE A 51 -18.88 1.16 17.15
C ILE A 51 -19.74 2.42 16.92
N GLY A 52 -20.30 2.52 15.70
CA GLY A 52 -21.12 3.66 15.29
C GLY A 52 -20.36 4.87 14.78
N GLN A 53 -19.03 4.83 14.80
CA GLN A 53 -18.22 5.93 14.30
C GLN A 53 -18.38 6.07 12.78
N ARG A 54 -18.51 7.30 12.29
CA ARG A 54 -18.65 7.58 10.87
C ARG A 54 -17.30 7.42 10.16
N SER A 55 -17.34 7.04 8.89
CA SER A 55 -16.11 6.84 8.09
C SER A 55 -15.24 8.10 8.04
N GLN A 56 -15.84 9.27 7.93
CA GLN A 56 -15.09 10.54 7.89
C GLN A 56 -14.42 10.90 9.21
N ASP A 57 -14.82 10.27 10.31
CA ASP A 57 -14.27 10.54 11.65
C ASP A 57 -13.22 9.50 12.07
N LEU A 58 -12.84 8.60 11.16
CA LEU A 58 -11.82 7.58 11.44
C LEU A 58 -10.43 8.21 11.51
N GLU A 59 -9.58 7.64 12.36
CA GLU A 59 -8.16 7.98 12.37
C GLU A 59 -7.55 7.64 11.01
N PRO A 60 -6.77 8.56 10.40
CA PRO A 60 -6.09 8.24 9.14
C PRO A 60 -5.09 7.10 9.33
N LEU A 61 -5.35 5.97 8.69
CA LEU A 61 -4.49 4.81 8.72
C LEU A 61 -4.10 4.43 7.30
N PHE A 62 -2.98 3.70 7.17
CA PHE A 62 -2.43 3.33 5.88
C PHE A 62 -2.02 1.86 5.90
N PHE A 63 -1.97 1.23 4.72
CA PHE A 63 -1.45 -0.12 4.57
C PHE A 63 -0.39 -0.15 3.47
N GLU A 64 0.56 -1.08 3.59
CA GLU A 64 1.54 -1.32 2.53
C GLU A 64 0.84 -1.94 1.33
N ASN A 65 0.99 -1.31 0.16
CA ASN A 65 0.32 -1.79 -1.04
C ASN A 65 1.21 -2.61 -1.98
N GLY A 66 2.52 -2.67 -1.70
CA GLY A 66 3.44 -3.51 -2.48
C GLY A 66 3.71 -3.03 -3.90
N LEU A 67 3.30 -1.81 -4.27
CA LEU A 67 3.50 -1.33 -5.64
C LEU A 67 4.97 -1.02 -5.94
N LEU A 68 5.69 -0.45 -4.98
CA LEU A 68 7.07 -0.01 -5.22
C LEU A 68 7.88 -0.01 -3.94
N TYR A 69 9.12 -0.47 -4.05
CA TYR A 69 10.14 -0.36 -3.02
C TYR A 69 11.39 0.25 -3.64
N ILE A 70 11.95 1.26 -2.99
CA ILE A 70 13.26 1.83 -3.36
C ILE A 70 14.14 1.71 -2.14
N THR A 71 15.30 1.06 -2.29
CA THR A 71 16.17 0.78 -1.16
C THR A 71 17.61 1.00 -1.56
N LYS A 72 18.39 1.68 -0.71
CA LYS A 72 19.83 1.82 -0.94
C LYS A 72 20.50 0.44 -0.95
N ALA A 73 21.43 0.26 -1.87
CA ALA A 73 22.12 -1.02 -2.03
C ALA A 73 22.79 -1.50 -0.74
N LYS A 74 23.31 -0.60 0.08
CA LYS A 74 23.96 -0.95 1.36
C LYS A 74 23.00 -1.69 2.31
N LEU A 75 21.71 -1.36 2.28
CA LEU A 75 20.72 -2.01 3.14
C LEU A 75 20.42 -3.44 2.68
N ILE A 76 20.48 -3.68 1.38
CA ILE A 76 20.26 -5.01 0.82
C ILE A 76 21.32 -6.00 1.33
N PHE A 77 22.57 -5.55 1.48
CA PHE A 77 23.62 -6.39 2.04
C PHE A 77 23.36 -6.73 3.51
N GLU A 78 22.50 -5.99 4.19
CA GLU A 78 22.09 -6.24 5.56
C GLU A 78 20.74 -6.92 5.65
N ASP A 79 20.19 -7.40 4.52
CA ASP A 79 18.88 -8.03 4.40
C ASP A 79 17.72 -7.09 4.81
N ILE A 80 17.91 -5.79 4.61
CA ILE A 80 16.92 -4.78 4.94
C ILE A 80 16.34 -4.20 3.64
N ILE A 81 15.02 -4.27 3.48
CA ILE A 81 14.31 -3.65 2.34
C ILE A 81 13.69 -2.32 2.76
N ILE A 82 13.09 -2.30 3.96
CA ILE A 82 12.47 -1.10 4.51
C ILE A 82 13.22 -0.73 5.79
N SER A 83 13.87 0.42 5.79
CA SER A 83 14.58 0.93 6.98
C SER A 83 13.57 1.54 7.97
N LYS A 84 14.03 1.77 9.21
CA LYS A 84 13.19 2.43 10.22
C LYS A 84 12.73 3.81 9.78
N ASP A 85 13.58 4.52 9.02
CA ASP A 85 13.32 5.88 8.56
C ASP A 85 12.86 5.90 7.10
N ALA A 86 12.25 4.80 6.64
CA ALA A 86 11.75 4.72 5.28
C ALA A 86 10.68 5.78 5.03
N LEU A 87 10.70 6.37 3.83
CA LEU A 87 9.67 7.29 3.40
C LEU A 87 8.41 6.50 2.99
N PRO A 88 7.28 6.65 3.70
CA PRO A 88 6.02 6.12 3.20
C PRO A 88 5.48 7.04 2.11
N TYR A 89 5.40 6.52 0.90
CA TYR A 89 4.92 7.29 -0.25
C TYR A 89 3.48 6.89 -0.55
N GLU A 90 2.56 7.82 -0.39
CA GLU A 90 1.12 7.55 -0.52
C GLU A 90 0.70 7.44 -1.97
N VAL A 91 0.03 6.34 -2.32
CA VAL A 91 -0.51 6.06 -3.66
C VAL A 91 -1.94 5.57 -3.52
N ASN A 92 -2.89 6.47 -3.72
CA ASN A 92 -4.32 6.15 -3.66
C ASN A 92 -4.87 5.95 -5.06
N HIS A 93 -4.46 4.85 -5.69
CA HIS A 93 -4.85 4.51 -7.07
C HIS A 93 -5.53 3.15 -7.09
N THR A 94 -6.46 2.95 -8.00
CA THR A 94 -7.18 1.67 -8.15
C THR A 94 -6.23 0.48 -8.25
N PHE A 95 -5.09 0.66 -8.91
CA PHE A 95 -4.09 -0.40 -9.07
C PHE A 95 -3.49 -0.85 -7.74
N ALA A 96 -3.55 -0.04 -6.70
CA ALA A 96 -2.99 -0.39 -5.40
C ALA A 96 -3.70 -1.57 -4.73
N ASN A 97 -4.92 -1.86 -5.14
CA ASN A 97 -5.73 -2.93 -4.56
C ASN A 97 -5.67 -4.24 -5.35
N VAL A 98 -4.79 -4.31 -6.34
CA VAL A 98 -4.64 -5.51 -7.18
C VAL A 98 -3.63 -6.45 -6.55
N ASP A 99 -4.05 -7.70 -6.35
CA ASP A 99 -3.20 -8.76 -5.84
C ASP A 99 -3.66 -10.07 -6.50
N ILE A 100 -2.84 -10.62 -7.38
CA ILE A 100 -3.23 -11.77 -8.20
C ILE A 100 -2.83 -13.08 -7.51
N ASP A 101 -3.82 -13.74 -6.90
CA ASP A 101 -3.68 -15.08 -6.33
C ASP A 101 -4.60 -16.09 -7.01
N THR A 102 -5.66 -15.63 -7.66
CA THR A 102 -6.68 -16.45 -8.30
C THR A 102 -6.92 -16.02 -9.74
N GLN A 103 -7.66 -16.84 -10.49
CA GLN A 103 -8.08 -16.46 -11.85
C GLN A 103 -8.98 -15.21 -11.82
N GLU A 104 -9.83 -15.10 -10.81
CA GLU A 104 -10.70 -13.92 -10.67
C GLU A 104 -9.87 -12.65 -10.47
N ASP A 105 -8.80 -12.73 -9.69
CA ASP A 105 -7.89 -11.61 -9.49
C ASP A 105 -7.23 -11.20 -10.81
N PHE A 106 -6.83 -12.19 -11.61
CA PHE A 106 -6.25 -11.92 -12.92
C PHE A 106 -7.26 -11.24 -13.85
N ASP A 107 -8.49 -11.71 -13.86
CA ASP A 107 -9.55 -11.14 -14.70
C ASP A 107 -9.84 -9.68 -14.28
N TYR A 108 -9.85 -9.42 -12.98
CA TYR A 108 -10.02 -8.07 -12.46
C TYR A 108 -8.86 -7.16 -12.88
N ALA A 109 -7.63 -7.64 -12.76
CA ALA A 109 -6.46 -6.88 -13.19
C ALA A 109 -6.51 -6.57 -14.69
N ALA A 110 -6.89 -7.55 -15.51
CA ALA A 110 -7.04 -7.36 -16.96
C ALA A 110 -8.12 -6.33 -17.28
N PHE A 111 -9.23 -6.38 -16.55
CA PHE A 111 -10.30 -5.39 -16.71
C PHE A 111 -9.80 -3.97 -16.41
N LEU A 112 -9.10 -3.81 -15.31
CA LEU A 112 -8.55 -2.50 -14.92
C LEU A 112 -7.55 -1.99 -15.95
N PHE A 113 -6.70 -2.86 -16.44
CA PHE A 113 -5.71 -2.49 -17.46
C PHE A 113 -6.40 -1.96 -18.73
N LYS A 114 -7.39 -2.67 -19.22
CA LYS A 114 -8.14 -2.27 -20.42
C LYS A 114 -8.88 -0.97 -20.22
N LYS A 115 -9.42 -0.73 -19.02
CA LYS A 115 -10.17 0.48 -18.72
C LYS A 115 -9.27 1.71 -18.67
N MET A 116 -8.04 1.56 -18.17
CA MET A 116 -7.11 2.68 -17.98
C MET A 116 -6.22 2.92 -19.21
N TYR A 117 -6.07 1.91 -20.06
CA TYR A 117 -5.27 1.95 -21.28
C TYR A 117 -6.10 1.40 -22.45
#